data_82ea92753596debefff7bbe5cb031bb6
#
_entry.id   82ea92753596debefff7bbe5cb031bb6
#
_cell.length_a   1.000
_cell.length_b   1.000
_cell.length_c   1.000
_cell.angle_alpha   90.00
_cell.angle_beta   90.00
_cell.angle_gamma   90.00
#
_symmetry.space_group_name_H-M   'P 1'
#
loop_
_entity.id
_entity.type
_entity.pdbx_description
1 polymer ?
#
loop_
_entity_poly.entity_id
_entity_poly.type
_entity_poly.pdbx_seq_one_letter_code
_entity_poly.pdbx_strand_id
1 'polypeptide(L)'
;MATLLYKKSYQLSNLKEVNFKDLWGSRGVFTTMRMVGKPPKLILLKPHLENLIKSTKKYGIRKNNLKNIIKDLINKNTLYKGPDNLFRIALNKKLISVSIRKRPKPKSNFNLLLFKYKRVEPNYKNLYYKKILAKLSKVDSTKFDIALVANDKILETGTSNLVFVKKGKIFSPKKNCYFGNTLKFISKKIKINFKDISIKSIDDYDEIILIGSGKGVTSVSKINDLKWERRKTGCYTKLNKIYNSLV
;
A
#
# COMPACT_ATOMS: atom_id res chain seq x y z
N MET A 1 -1.53 17.33 -1.36
CA MET A 1 -1.38 16.26 -0.33
C MET A 1 -2.73 15.97 0.31
N ALA A 2 -3.00 14.74 0.73
CA ALA A 2 -4.26 14.44 1.42
C ALA A 2 -4.27 15.07 2.81
N THR A 3 -5.36 15.77 3.16
CA THR A 3 -5.56 16.37 4.48
C THR A 3 -5.55 15.28 5.58
N LEU A 4 -4.75 15.50 6.62
CA LEU A 4 -4.72 14.63 7.79
C LEU A 4 -5.88 15.01 8.73
N LEU A 5 -6.73 14.04 9.03
CA LEU A 5 -7.86 14.19 9.98
C LEU A 5 -7.39 14.06 11.44
N TYR A 6 -6.28 13.38 11.66
CA TYR A 6 -5.65 13.16 12.95
C TYR A 6 -4.16 12.89 12.77
N LYS A 7 -3.33 13.39 13.68
CA LYS A 7 -1.89 13.23 13.63
C LYS A 7 -1.26 13.41 15.00
N LYS A 8 -0.37 12.47 15.39
CA LYS A 8 0.43 12.53 16.62
C LYS A 8 1.79 11.90 16.43
N SER A 9 2.77 12.36 17.20
CA SER A 9 4.09 11.73 17.29
C SER A 9 4.50 11.52 18.73
N TYR A 10 5.28 10.47 18.96
CA TYR A 10 5.77 10.07 20.27
C TYR A 10 7.26 9.79 20.19
N GLN A 11 8.00 10.21 21.21
CA GLN A 11 9.40 9.79 21.35
C GLN A 11 9.46 8.27 21.57
N LEU A 12 10.34 7.58 20.85
CA LEU A 12 10.47 6.12 21.02
C LEU A 12 11.05 5.77 22.39
N SER A 13 11.88 6.63 22.99
CA SER A 13 12.57 6.38 24.27
C SER A 13 11.59 6.30 25.44
N ASN A 14 10.70 7.25 25.62
CA ASN A 14 9.82 7.42 26.81
C ASN A 14 8.33 7.50 26.49
N LEU A 15 7.96 7.47 25.21
CA LEU A 15 6.57 7.58 24.71
C LEU A 15 5.90 8.93 25.00
N LYS A 16 6.68 9.96 25.36
CA LYS A 16 6.16 11.32 25.50
C LYS A 16 5.66 11.82 24.15
N GLU A 17 4.46 12.38 24.13
CA GLU A 17 3.89 13.03 22.94
C GLU A 17 4.69 14.28 22.58
N VAL A 18 4.94 14.47 21.29
CA VAL A 18 5.67 15.61 20.73
C VAL A 18 4.96 16.11 19.47
N ASN A 19 5.35 17.28 18.97
CA ASN A 19 4.83 17.82 17.73
C ASN A 19 4.94 16.81 16.59
N PHE A 20 3.88 16.69 15.81
CA PHE A 20 3.82 15.72 14.72
C PHE A 20 4.97 15.91 13.74
N LYS A 21 5.66 14.80 13.45
CA LYS A 21 6.68 14.70 12.40
C LYS A 21 6.26 13.66 11.37
N ASP A 22 6.13 14.06 10.12
CA ASP A 22 5.98 13.12 9.04
C ASP A 22 7.35 12.54 8.69
N LEU A 23 7.54 11.25 8.89
CA LEU A 23 8.86 10.61 8.87
C LEU A 23 9.36 10.24 7.46
N TRP A 24 8.68 10.66 6.40
CA TRP A 24 9.10 10.37 5.03
C TRP A 24 10.52 10.81 4.71
N GLY A 25 11.29 9.90 4.11
CA GLY A 25 12.69 10.11 3.75
C GLY A 25 13.67 9.75 4.86
N SER A 26 13.23 9.51 6.10
CA SER A 26 14.11 9.01 7.16
C SER A 26 14.34 7.50 7.04
N ARG A 27 15.41 7.00 7.66
CA ARG A 27 15.67 5.56 7.82
C ARG A 27 14.67 4.97 8.82
N GLY A 28 13.64 4.31 8.31
CA GLY A 28 12.58 3.77 9.14
C GLY A 28 11.55 3.00 8.34
N VAL A 29 10.47 2.63 9.00
CA VAL A 29 9.43 1.75 8.46
C VAL A 29 8.04 2.30 8.72
N PHE A 30 7.06 1.86 7.94
CA PHE A 30 5.67 2.22 8.17
C PHE A 30 4.71 1.11 7.78
N THR A 31 3.49 1.22 8.22
CA THR A 31 2.37 0.48 7.64
C THR A 31 1.15 1.38 7.51
N THR A 32 0.29 1.09 6.53
CA THR A 32 -0.99 1.78 6.33
C THR A 32 -2.08 0.75 6.24
N MET A 33 -3.11 0.91 7.05
CA MET A 33 -4.27 0.03 7.15
C MET A 33 -5.53 0.79 6.75
N ARG A 34 -6.47 0.12 6.10
CA ARG A 34 -7.81 0.66 5.93
C ARG A 34 -8.55 0.58 7.25
N MET A 35 -9.22 1.66 7.62
CA MET A 35 -10.01 1.79 8.83
C MET A 35 -11.47 2.03 8.45
N VAL A 36 -12.36 1.18 8.89
CA VAL A 36 -13.78 1.17 8.49
C VAL A 36 -14.71 1.03 9.70
N GLY A 37 -15.95 1.47 9.52
CA GLY A 37 -17.04 1.23 10.47
C GLY A 37 -17.08 2.17 11.67
N LYS A 38 -18.13 1.98 12.49
CA LYS A 38 -18.35 2.62 13.78
C LYS A 38 -18.86 1.53 14.74
N PRO A 39 -18.04 1.06 15.71
CA PRO A 39 -16.68 1.51 16.04
C PRO A 39 -15.65 1.22 14.93
N PRO A 40 -14.53 1.97 14.89
CA PRO A 40 -13.54 1.85 13.83
C PRO A 40 -12.78 0.52 13.91
N LYS A 41 -12.73 -0.22 12.80
CA LYS A 41 -12.01 -1.49 12.66
C LYS A 41 -10.86 -1.33 11.68
N LEU A 42 -9.67 -1.80 12.04
CA LEU A 42 -8.49 -1.83 11.17
C LEU A 42 -8.43 -3.17 10.41
N ILE A 43 -8.49 -3.08 9.08
CA ILE A 43 -8.47 -4.26 8.21
C ILE A 43 -7.08 -4.89 8.20
N LEU A 44 -7.01 -6.22 8.42
CA LEU A 44 -5.77 -7.00 8.47
C LEU A 44 -4.77 -6.49 9.52
N LEU A 45 -5.23 -6.00 10.69
CA LEU A 45 -4.38 -5.45 11.75
C LEU A 45 -3.23 -6.40 12.14
N LYS A 46 -3.52 -7.68 12.45
CA LYS A 46 -2.51 -8.66 12.88
C LYS A 46 -1.36 -8.81 11.87
N PRO A 47 -1.59 -9.12 10.57
CA PRO A 47 -0.51 -9.21 9.60
C PRO A 47 0.21 -7.88 9.33
N HIS A 48 -0.46 -6.73 9.46
CA HIS A 48 0.19 -5.42 9.38
C HIS A 48 1.16 -5.19 10.53
N LEU A 49 0.77 -5.53 11.75
CA LEU A 49 1.61 -5.41 12.93
C LEU A 49 2.82 -6.37 12.86
N GLU A 50 2.61 -7.62 12.47
CA GLU A 50 3.69 -8.61 12.32
C GLU A 50 4.73 -8.17 11.30
N ASN A 51 4.30 -7.71 10.11
CA ASN A 51 5.21 -7.21 9.08
C ASN A 51 5.94 -5.93 9.52
N LEU A 52 5.28 -5.04 10.26
CA LEU A 52 5.89 -3.83 10.79
C LEU A 52 7.00 -4.19 11.78
N ILE A 53 6.74 -5.08 12.76
CA ILE A 53 7.72 -5.54 13.76
C ILE A 53 8.90 -6.27 13.07
N LYS A 54 8.63 -7.12 12.08
CA LYS A 54 9.71 -7.75 11.30
C LYS A 54 10.60 -6.69 10.62
N SER A 55 9.99 -5.65 10.09
CA SER A 55 10.72 -4.57 9.42
C SER A 55 11.52 -3.71 10.41
N THR A 56 11.03 -3.45 11.63
CA THR A 56 11.79 -2.68 12.64
C THR A 56 13.12 -3.33 12.99
N LYS A 57 13.17 -4.67 13.07
CA LYS A 57 14.41 -5.42 13.31
C LYS A 57 15.47 -5.12 12.24
N LYS A 58 15.10 -5.16 10.95
CA LYS A 58 15.98 -4.85 9.81
C LYS A 58 16.54 -3.42 9.87
N TYR A 59 15.74 -2.47 10.34
CA TYR A 59 16.12 -1.05 10.40
C TYR A 59 16.80 -0.66 11.71
N GLY A 60 17.08 -1.64 12.60
CA GLY A 60 17.73 -1.41 13.89
C GLY A 60 16.90 -0.55 14.85
N ILE A 61 15.56 -0.59 14.71
CA ILE A 61 14.63 0.08 15.61
C ILE A 61 14.33 -0.91 16.73
N ARG A 62 14.93 -0.69 17.90
CA ARG A 62 14.85 -1.59 19.07
C ARG A 62 14.24 -0.84 20.25
N LYS A 63 13.34 -1.49 20.95
CA LYS A 63 12.81 -1.12 22.27
C LYS A 63 12.20 -2.36 22.91
N ASN A 64 12.38 -2.52 24.21
CA ASN A 64 11.70 -3.59 24.95
C ASN A 64 10.19 -3.47 24.77
N ASN A 65 9.51 -4.58 24.60
CA ASN A 65 8.05 -4.65 24.40
C ASN A 65 7.50 -3.82 23.21
N LEU A 66 8.35 -3.52 22.20
CA LEU A 66 7.96 -2.66 21.06
C LEU A 66 6.63 -3.09 20.41
N LYS A 67 6.38 -4.39 20.31
CA LYS A 67 5.12 -4.90 19.72
C LYS A 67 3.90 -4.47 20.52
N ASN A 68 3.94 -4.55 21.84
CA ASN A 68 2.84 -4.15 22.72
C ASN A 68 2.68 -2.63 22.69
N ILE A 69 3.78 -1.88 22.80
CA ILE A 69 3.77 -0.40 22.67
C ILE A 69 3.07 0.05 21.39
N ILE A 70 3.42 -0.57 20.25
CA ILE A 70 2.79 -0.24 18.97
C ILE A 70 1.31 -0.60 18.99
N LYS A 71 0.93 -1.75 19.56
CA LYS A 71 -0.45 -2.19 19.68
C LYS A 71 -1.27 -1.20 20.53
N ASP A 72 -0.73 -0.77 21.67
CA ASP A 72 -1.39 0.18 22.58
C ASP A 72 -1.55 1.56 21.92
N LEU A 73 -0.51 2.03 21.21
CA LEU A 73 -0.59 3.28 20.46
C LEU A 73 -1.60 3.18 19.31
N ILE A 74 -1.70 2.04 18.63
CA ILE A 74 -2.74 1.81 17.62
C ILE A 74 -4.12 1.90 18.29
N ASN A 75 -4.36 1.18 19.36
CA ASN A 75 -5.65 1.18 20.08
C ASN A 75 -6.02 2.58 20.56
N LYS A 76 -5.08 3.27 21.23
CA LYS A 76 -5.26 4.65 21.73
C LYS A 76 -5.59 5.65 20.63
N ASN A 77 -5.07 5.47 19.43
CA ASN A 77 -5.19 6.43 18.32
C ASN A 77 -6.14 5.95 17.20
N THR A 78 -6.81 4.81 17.35
CA THR A 78 -7.84 4.35 16.41
C THR A 78 -9.15 5.03 16.74
N LEU A 79 -9.30 6.28 16.28
CA LEU A 79 -10.44 7.13 16.53
C LEU A 79 -11.38 7.16 15.33
N TYR A 80 -12.69 7.19 15.57
CA TYR A 80 -13.66 7.38 14.50
C TYR A 80 -13.53 8.78 13.90
N LYS A 81 -13.20 8.84 12.61
CA LYS A 81 -13.06 10.06 11.80
C LYS A 81 -13.82 9.97 10.49
N GLY A 82 -14.95 9.25 10.50
CA GLY A 82 -15.75 8.91 9.32
C GLY A 82 -15.61 7.46 8.89
N PRO A 83 -16.44 7.01 7.92
CA PRO A 83 -16.69 5.59 7.66
C PRO A 83 -15.56 4.84 6.95
N ASP A 84 -14.66 5.54 6.25
CA ASP A 84 -13.63 4.89 5.41
C ASP A 84 -12.36 5.74 5.36
N ASN A 85 -11.38 5.37 6.14
CA ASN A 85 -10.14 6.11 6.32
C ASN A 85 -8.91 5.23 6.14
N LEU A 86 -7.75 5.85 6.13
CA LEU A 86 -6.44 5.21 6.20
C LEU A 86 -5.76 5.58 7.51
N PHE A 87 -5.48 4.59 8.32
CA PHE A 87 -4.65 4.69 9.50
C PHE A 87 -3.20 4.34 9.13
N ARG A 88 -2.25 5.22 9.41
CA ARG A 88 -0.82 4.99 9.20
C ARG A 88 -0.07 5.07 10.52
N ILE A 89 0.81 4.12 10.77
CA ILE A 89 1.84 4.19 11.80
C ILE A 89 3.22 4.08 11.14
N ALA A 90 4.13 4.95 11.53
CA ALA A 90 5.49 5.05 11.01
C ALA A 90 6.49 5.15 12.16
N LEU A 91 7.65 4.52 12.02
CA LEU A 91 8.69 4.48 13.05
C LEU A 91 10.07 4.71 12.44
N ASN A 92 10.89 5.45 13.17
CA ASN A 92 12.34 5.45 13.03
C ASN A 92 13.01 5.24 14.40
N LYS A 93 14.34 5.37 14.50
CA LYS A 93 15.05 5.15 15.78
C LYS A 93 14.68 6.13 16.90
N LYS A 94 14.02 7.26 16.59
CA LYS A 94 13.71 8.34 17.54
C LYS A 94 12.23 8.50 17.82
N LEU A 95 11.37 8.27 16.82
CA LEU A 95 9.96 8.64 16.85
C LEU A 95 9.05 7.51 16.38
N ILE A 96 7.83 7.52 16.92
CA ILE A 96 6.66 6.81 16.41
C ILE A 96 5.65 7.87 15.99
N SER A 97 5.17 7.84 14.74
CA SER A 97 4.18 8.80 14.24
C SER A 97 2.93 8.07 13.77
N VAL A 98 1.78 8.56 14.19
CA VAL A 98 0.46 8.02 13.85
C VAL A 98 -0.32 9.08 13.09
N SER A 99 -1.05 8.69 12.05
CA SER A 99 -1.93 9.60 11.33
C SER A 99 -3.13 8.89 10.73
N ILE A 100 -4.26 9.61 10.66
CA ILE A 100 -5.50 9.20 10.00
C ILE A 100 -5.79 10.20 8.89
N ARG A 101 -6.18 9.70 7.72
CA ARG A 101 -6.63 10.52 6.59
C ARG A 101 -7.79 9.87 5.86
N LYS A 102 -8.61 10.65 5.18
CA LYS A 102 -9.67 10.12 4.32
C LYS A 102 -9.06 9.20 3.25
N ARG A 103 -9.69 8.06 3.00
CA ARG A 103 -9.26 7.16 1.93
C ARG A 103 -9.69 7.73 0.57
N PRO A 104 -8.77 7.93 -0.38
CA PRO A 104 -9.15 8.25 -1.74
C PRO A 104 -9.80 7.02 -2.37
N LYS A 105 -11.09 7.11 -2.73
CA LYS A 105 -11.81 6.05 -3.43
C LYS A 105 -11.43 6.08 -4.92
N PRO A 106 -10.86 5.01 -5.49
CA PRO A 106 -10.60 4.95 -6.93
C PRO A 106 -11.89 5.06 -7.74
N LYS A 107 -11.82 5.82 -8.85
CA LYS A 107 -12.91 5.92 -9.84
C LYS A 107 -12.85 4.74 -10.81
N SER A 108 -13.94 4.48 -11.55
CA SER A 108 -14.06 3.38 -12.51
C SER A 108 -13.04 3.46 -13.67
N ASN A 109 -12.69 4.69 -14.08
CA ASN A 109 -11.69 4.98 -15.12
C ASN A 109 -10.29 5.21 -14.54
N PHE A 110 -9.84 4.32 -13.67
CA PHE A 110 -8.55 4.43 -13.00
C PHE A 110 -7.40 4.07 -13.93
N ASN A 111 -6.38 4.93 -13.99
CA ASN A 111 -5.28 4.83 -14.94
C ASN A 111 -3.93 4.68 -14.25
N LEU A 112 -2.95 4.16 -14.98
CA LEU A 112 -1.56 4.11 -14.56
C LEU A 112 -0.69 4.99 -15.45
N LEU A 113 0.28 5.65 -14.81
CA LEU A 113 1.39 6.35 -15.46
C LEU A 113 2.68 5.60 -15.16
N LEU A 114 3.56 5.47 -16.13
CA LEU A 114 4.84 4.82 -15.90
C LEU A 114 5.81 5.74 -15.17
N PHE A 115 6.58 5.16 -14.28
CA PHE A 115 7.66 5.84 -13.57
C PHE A 115 8.90 4.95 -13.51
N LYS A 116 9.94 5.30 -14.26
CA LYS A 116 11.23 4.60 -14.23
C LYS A 116 11.87 4.78 -12.86
N TYR A 117 11.57 3.87 -11.95
CA TYR A 117 12.07 3.89 -10.58
C TYR A 117 11.93 2.52 -9.93
N LYS A 118 12.96 2.11 -9.20
CA LYS A 118 12.93 0.96 -8.29
C LYS A 118 13.09 1.45 -6.86
N ARG A 119 12.22 1.01 -5.95
CA ARG A 119 12.32 1.39 -4.54
C ARG A 119 13.63 0.88 -3.92
N VAL A 120 14.16 1.67 -3.01
CA VAL A 120 15.22 1.22 -2.11
C VAL A 120 14.67 0.12 -1.22
N GLU A 121 15.37 -1.01 -1.10
CA GLU A 121 14.96 -2.17 -0.29
C GLU A 121 13.47 -2.55 -0.48
N PRO A 122 13.03 -2.91 -1.69
CA PRO A 122 11.62 -3.04 -2.05
C PRO A 122 10.87 -4.10 -1.25
N ASN A 123 11.57 -5.07 -0.67
CA ASN A 123 10.98 -6.13 0.17
C ASN A 123 10.43 -5.62 1.51
N TYR A 124 10.79 -4.39 1.90
CA TYR A 124 10.35 -3.78 3.14
C TYR A 124 9.48 -2.55 2.89
N LYS A 125 8.54 -2.31 3.79
CA LYS A 125 7.72 -1.09 3.77
C LYS A 125 8.45 0.01 4.55
N ASN A 126 9.47 0.56 3.88
CA ASN A 126 10.36 1.58 4.44
C ASN A 126 9.91 3.01 4.12
N LEU A 127 10.49 3.99 4.81
CA LEU A 127 10.15 5.41 4.67
C LEU A 127 10.89 6.14 3.55
N TYR A 128 11.70 5.45 2.73
CA TYR A 128 12.39 6.04 1.56
C TYR A 128 11.43 6.29 0.39
N TYR A 129 10.38 7.08 0.65
CA TYR A 129 9.24 7.28 -0.26
C TYR A 129 9.18 8.67 -0.90
N LYS A 130 10.10 9.61 -0.57
CA LYS A 130 10.02 11.01 -1.04
C LYS A 130 9.84 11.13 -2.56
N LYS A 131 10.63 10.39 -3.36
CA LYS A 131 10.54 10.42 -4.84
C LYS A 131 9.17 9.94 -5.35
N ILE A 132 8.62 8.88 -4.75
CA ILE A 132 7.29 8.35 -5.09
C ILE A 132 6.21 9.37 -4.70
N LEU A 133 6.27 9.94 -3.50
CA LEU A 133 5.31 10.94 -3.03
C LEU A 133 5.33 12.21 -3.88
N ALA A 134 6.51 12.68 -4.27
CA ALA A 134 6.66 13.83 -5.17
C ALA A 134 6.03 13.58 -6.55
N LYS A 135 6.08 12.33 -7.06
CA LYS A 135 5.41 11.98 -8.31
C LYS A 135 3.89 11.86 -8.12
N LEU A 136 3.46 11.21 -7.03
CA LEU A 136 2.03 11.04 -6.70
C LEU A 136 1.31 12.36 -6.36
N SER A 137 2.02 13.36 -5.83
CA SER A 137 1.42 14.67 -5.52
C SER A 137 1.01 15.47 -6.76
N LYS A 138 1.50 15.07 -7.94
CA LYS A 138 1.20 15.72 -9.22
C LYS A 138 -0.03 15.12 -9.92
N VAL A 139 -0.68 14.11 -9.34
CA VAL A 139 -1.82 13.42 -9.95
C VAL A 139 -3.00 13.30 -8.98
N ASP A 140 -4.21 13.24 -9.54
CA ASP A 140 -5.41 12.91 -8.77
C ASP A 140 -5.37 11.42 -8.36
N SER A 141 -5.15 11.16 -7.08
CA SER A 141 -5.05 9.81 -6.52
C SER A 141 -6.35 9.00 -6.59
N THR A 142 -7.48 9.61 -6.96
CA THR A 142 -8.74 8.89 -7.23
C THR A 142 -8.80 8.37 -8.67
N LYS A 143 -8.01 8.92 -9.58
CA LYS A 143 -7.97 8.56 -11.00
C LYS A 143 -6.66 7.90 -11.43
N PHE A 144 -5.57 8.14 -10.70
CA PHE A 144 -4.22 7.71 -11.12
C PHE A 144 -3.42 7.07 -9.99
N ASP A 145 -2.53 6.16 -10.38
CA ASP A 145 -1.35 5.76 -9.63
C ASP A 145 -0.15 5.68 -10.58
N ILE A 146 1.05 5.54 -10.05
CA ILE A 146 2.27 5.37 -10.84
C ILE A 146 2.71 3.91 -10.81
N ALA A 147 2.94 3.31 -11.97
CA ALA A 147 3.54 1.98 -12.10
C ALA A 147 5.07 2.13 -12.07
N LEU A 148 5.72 1.52 -11.10
CA LEU A 148 7.17 1.54 -10.95
C LEU A 148 7.79 0.54 -11.93
N VAL A 149 8.74 1.02 -12.73
CA VAL A 149 9.38 0.26 -13.80
C VAL A 149 10.89 0.30 -13.68
N ALA A 150 11.54 -0.85 -13.83
CA ALA A 150 12.99 -0.95 -13.98
C ALA A 150 13.36 -2.14 -14.86
N ASN A 151 14.37 -1.97 -15.71
CA ASN A 151 14.88 -3.00 -16.63
C ASN A 151 13.74 -3.64 -17.46
N ASP A 152 12.89 -2.79 -18.08
CA ASP A 152 11.72 -3.17 -18.87
C ASP A 152 10.70 -4.05 -18.13
N LYS A 153 10.72 -4.08 -16.79
CA LYS A 153 9.78 -4.84 -15.98
C LYS A 153 8.92 -3.92 -15.13
N ILE A 154 7.62 -4.21 -15.08
CA ILE A 154 6.69 -3.58 -14.15
C ILE A 154 6.82 -4.29 -12.81
N LEU A 155 6.99 -3.52 -11.74
CA LEU A 155 7.30 -4.05 -10.40
C LEU A 155 6.09 -3.98 -9.46
N GLU A 156 5.60 -2.80 -9.19
CA GLU A 156 4.47 -2.49 -8.31
C GLU A 156 3.95 -1.08 -8.63
N THR A 157 2.94 -0.58 -7.94
CA THR A 157 2.62 0.84 -8.03
C THR A 157 3.20 1.63 -6.86
N GLY A 158 3.07 2.94 -6.90
CA GLY A 158 3.45 3.81 -5.79
C GLY A 158 2.72 3.47 -4.49
N THR A 159 1.53 2.83 -4.55
CA THR A 159 0.72 2.57 -3.35
C THR A 159 0.22 1.12 -3.21
N SER A 160 0.33 0.28 -4.24
CA SER A 160 -0.32 -1.05 -4.31
C SER A 160 0.53 -2.07 -5.04
N ASN A 161 0.21 -3.34 -4.86
CA ASN A 161 0.67 -4.40 -5.76
C ASN A 161 -0.13 -4.37 -7.06
N LEU A 162 0.43 -5.00 -8.10
CA LEU A 162 -0.22 -5.20 -9.40
C LEU A 162 -0.47 -6.68 -9.64
N VAL A 163 -1.61 -7.00 -10.20
CA VAL A 163 -1.88 -8.29 -10.83
C VAL A 163 -2.31 -8.08 -12.28
N PHE A 164 -1.95 -9.03 -13.12
CA PHE A 164 -2.14 -9.03 -14.56
C PHE A 164 -2.89 -10.29 -14.94
N VAL A 165 -3.90 -10.18 -15.79
CA VAL A 165 -4.73 -11.31 -16.21
C VAL A 165 -4.55 -11.58 -17.69
N LYS A 166 -4.21 -12.82 -18.04
CA LYS A 166 -4.08 -13.30 -19.43
C LYS A 166 -4.82 -14.63 -19.52
N LYS A 167 -5.82 -14.73 -20.41
CA LYS A 167 -6.63 -15.95 -20.62
C LYS A 167 -7.14 -16.55 -19.29
N GLY A 168 -7.69 -15.71 -18.39
CA GLY A 168 -8.22 -16.11 -17.07
C GLY A 168 -7.16 -16.48 -16.01
N LYS A 169 -5.88 -16.62 -16.37
CA LYS A 169 -4.78 -16.86 -15.43
C LYS A 169 -4.29 -15.54 -14.85
N ILE A 170 -4.04 -15.53 -13.52
CA ILE A 170 -3.62 -14.34 -12.78
C ILE A 170 -2.12 -14.40 -12.51
N PHE A 171 -1.42 -13.31 -12.80
CA PHE A 171 0.01 -13.15 -12.59
C PHE A 171 0.31 -11.91 -11.73
N SER A 172 1.42 -11.93 -10.99
CA SER A 172 1.92 -10.78 -10.23
C SER A 172 3.44 -10.73 -10.31
N PRO A 173 4.05 -9.53 -10.25
CA PRO A 173 5.50 -9.40 -10.21
C PRO A 173 6.13 -10.20 -9.07
N LYS A 174 7.23 -10.91 -9.37
CA LYS A 174 7.91 -11.84 -8.43
C LYS A 174 8.98 -11.14 -7.59
N LYS A 175 9.65 -10.13 -8.14
CA LYS A 175 10.86 -9.53 -7.57
C LYS A 175 10.76 -8.00 -7.53
N ASN A 176 11.60 -7.40 -6.68
CA ASN A 176 11.74 -5.94 -6.58
C ASN A 176 10.44 -5.19 -6.25
N CYS A 177 9.54 -5.83 -5.52
CA CYS A 177 8.27 -5.27 -5.05
C CYS A 177 8.00 -5.68 -3.60
N TYR A 178 7.14 -4.93 -2.93
CA TYR A 178 6.66 -5.30 -1.60
C TYR A 178 5.45 -6.22 -1.72
N PHE A 179 5.51 -7.38 -1.09
CA PHE A 179 4.35 -8.28 -0.99
C PHE A 179 3.39 -7.79 0.10
N GLY A 180 2.38 -7.02 -0.30
CA GLY A 180 1.40 -6.40 0.59
C GLY A 180 0.46 -7.41 1.25
N ASN A 181 -0.08 -7.05 2.43
CA ASN A 181 -0.96 -7.94 3.21
C ASN A 181 -2.26 -8.26 2.48
N THR A 182 -2.82 -7.31 1.71
CA THR A 182 -4.01 -7.53 0.90
C THR A 182 -3.75 -8.55 -0.22
N LEU A 183 -2.61 -8.44 -0.92
CA LEU A 183 -2.21 -9.43 -1.92
C LEU A 183 -2.03 -10.81 -1.30
N LYS A 184 -1.36 -10.91 -0.15
CA LYS A 184 -1.18 -12.17 0.59
C LYS A 184 -2.51 -12.79 1.02
N PHE A 185 -3.47 -11.98 1.46
CA PHE A 185 -4.81 -12.47 1.79
C PHE A 185 -5.53 -13.05 0.57
N ILE A 186 -5.52 -12.32 -0.54
CA ILE A 186 -6.16 -12.75 -1.79
C ILE A 186 -5.49 -14.01 -2.35
N SER A 187 -4.15 -14.10 -2.31
CA SER A 187 -3.40 -15.26 -2.83
C SER A 187 -3.66 -16.56 -2.05
N LYS A 188 -4.18 -16.49 -0.82
CA LYS A 188 -4.66 -17.67 -0.07
C LYS A 188 -6.03 -18.18 -0.56
N LYS A 189 -6.79 -17.37 -1.31
CA LYS A 189 -8.14 -17.68 -1.77
C LYS A 189 -8.19 -17.99 -3.28
N ILE A 190 -7.20 -17.55 -4.04
CA ILE A 190 -7.13 -17.76 -5.47
C ILE A 190 -5.66 -17.91 -5.92
N LYS A 191 -5.42 -18.78 -6.88
CA LYS A 191 -4.08 -19.02 -7.44
C LYS A 191 -3.57 -17.78 -8.18
N ILE A 192 -2.43 -17.25 -7.74
CA ILE A 192 -1.69 -16.17 -8.39
C ILE A 192 -0.30 -16.70 -8.75
N ASN A 193 0.09 -16.59 -10.01
CA ASN A 193 1.39 -17.01 -10.50
C ASN A 193 2.37 -15.84 -10.43
N PHE A 194 3.49 -16.00 -9.75
CA PHE A 194 4.49 -14.96 -9.58
C PHE A 194 5.58 -15.09 -10.66
N LYS A 195 5.69 -14.08 -11.53
CA LYS A 195 6.71 -14.02 -12.59
C LYS A 195 7.14 -12.58 -12.86
N ASP A 196 8.19 -12.39 -13.63
CA ASP A 196 8.55 -11.08 -14.13
C ASP A 196 7.54 -10.64 -15.21
N ILE A 197 7.10 -9.39 -15.15
CA ILE A 197 6.14 -8.79 -16.08
C ILE A 197 6.88 -7.79 -16.96
N SER A 198 7.04 -8.11 -18.23
CA SER A 198 7.68 -7.20 -19.19
C SER A 198 6.72 -6.14 -19.71
N ILE A 199 7.20 -4.91 -19.87
CA ILE A 199 6.46 -3.84 -20.56
C ILE A 199 6.16 -4.25 -22.01
N LYS A 200 7.10 -4.92 -22.68
CA LYS A 200 6.97 -5.34 -24.09
C LYS A 200 5.83 -6.34 -24.34
N SER A 201 5.40 -7.05 -23.30
CA SER A 201 4.30 -8.01 -23.38
C SER A 201 3.03 -7.54 -22.67
N ILE A 202 2.90 -6.21 -22.46
CA ILE A 202 1.76 -5.68 -21.70
C ILE A 202 0.42 -5.92 -22.43
N ASP A 203 0.42 -5.88 -23.75
CA ASP A 203 -0.76 -6.09 -24.60
C ASP A 203 -1.31 -7.51 -24.54
N ASP A 204 -0.53 -8.45 -24.03
CA ASP A 204 -0.99 -9.82 -23.78
C ASP A 204 -2.04 -9.93 -22.67
N TYR A 205 -2.15 -8.92 -21.81
CA TYR A 205 -3.00 -8.98 -20.61
C TYR A 205 -4.35 -8.31 -20.82
N ASP A 206 -5.42 -9.04 -20.50
CA ASP A 206 -6.81 -8.59 -20.62
C ASP A 206 -7.23 -7.61 -19.52
N GLU A 207 -6.67 -7.81 -18.30
CA GLU A 207 -6.95 -6.99 -17.13
C GLU A 207 -5.65 -6.68 -16.37
N ILE A 208 -5.55 -5.47 -15.84
CA ILE A 208 -4.54 -5.05 -14.88
C ILE A 208 -5.29 -4.52 -13.64
N ILE A 209 -4.91 -5.00 -12.46
CA ILE A 209 -5.66 -4.73 -11.24
C ILE A 209 -4.69 -4.36 -10.13
N LEU A 210 -4.97 -3.27 -9.40
CA LEU A 210 -4.27 -2.89 -8.18
C LEU A 210 -4.85 -3.64 -6.98
N ILE A 211 -3.96 -4.05 -6.06
CA ILE A 211 -4.33 -4.69 -4.80
C ILE A 211 -3.54 -4.03 -3.66
N GLY A 212 -4.24 -3.38 -2.73
CA GLY A 212 -3.59 -2.72 -1.60
C GLY A 212 -4.56 -2.18 -0.56
N SER A 213 -4.09 -1.92 0.66
CA SER A 213 -4.94 -1.41 1.75
C SER A 213 -5.58 -0.07 1.44
N GLY A 214 -4.87 0.82 0.72
CA GLY A 214 -5.38 2.15 0.35
C GLY A 214 -6.38 2.13 -0.80
N LYS A 215 -6.06 1.39 -1.85
CA LYS A 215 -6.87 1.31 -3.09
C LYS A 215 -7.94 0.23 -3.04
N GLY A 216 -7.80 -0.77 -2.15
CA GLY A 216 -8.61 -1.98 -2.20
C GLY A 216 -8.19 -2.85 -3.38
N VAL A 217 -9.19 -3.36 -4.11
CA VAL A 217 -9.04 -3.94 -5.43
C VAL A 217 -9.56 -2.93 -6.44
N THR A 218 -8.72 -2.52 -7.38
CA THR A 218 -9.03 -1.46 -8.34
C THR A 218 -8.66 -1.90 -9.74
N SER A 219 -9.62 -1.89 -10.66
CA SER A 219 -9.38 -2.20 -12.08
C SER A 219 -8.76 -1.01 -12.78
N VAL A 220 -7.65 -1.23 -13.49
CA VAL A 220 -7.02 -0.23 -14.36
C VAL A 220 -7.77 -0.15 -15.68
N SER A 221 -8.10 1.05 -16.12
CA SER A 221 -8.70 1.29 -17.44
C SER A 221 -7.63 1.40 -18.53
N LYS A 222 -6.57 2.18 -18.26
CA LYS A 222 -5.53 2.51 -19.26
C LYS A 222 -4.15 2.60 -18.63
N ILE A 223 -3.14 2.28 -19.43
CA ILE A 223 -1.74 2.72 -19.24
C ILE A 223 -1.39 3.60 -20.43
N ASN A 224 -1.53 4.92 -20.27
CA ASN A 224 -1.44 5.85 -21.38
C ASN A 224 -0.11 5.75 -22.13
N ASP A 225 0.99 5.64 -21.38
CA ASP A 225 2.35 5.55 -21.92
C ASP A 225 2.60 4.30 -22.81
N LEU A 226 1.74 3.27 -22.71
CA LEU A 226 1.86 2.01 -23.46
C LEU A 226 0.68 1.77 -24.40
N LYS A 227 -0.25 2.71 -24.53
CA LYS A 227 -1.49 2.57 -25.31
C LYS A 227 -2.34 1.34 -24.90
N TRP A 228 -2.09 0.76 -23.71
CA TRP A 228 -2.83 -0.39 -23.20
C TRP A 228 -4.18 0.04 -22.63
N GLU A 229 -5.23 -0.68 -23.01
CA GLU A 229 -6.59 -0.51 -22.49
C GLU A 229 -7.15 -1.84 -21.99
N ARG A 230 -7.95 -1.77 -20.95
CA ARG A 230 -8.63 -2.92 -20.35
C ARG A 230 -9.64 -3.53 -21.32
N ARG A 231 -9.57 -4.86 -21.51
CA ARG A 231 -10.47 -5.61 -22.38
C ARG A 231 -11.55 -6.40 -21.63
N LYS A 232 -11.28 -6.78 -20.38
CA LYS A 232 -12.17 -7.58 -19.54
C LYS A 232 -12.19 -7.09 -18.09
N THR A 233 -13.19 -7.56 -17.30
CA THR A 233 -13.35 -7.24 -15.87
C THR A 233 -13.72 -8.43 -15.01
N GLY A 234 -13.75 -9.64 -15.55
CA GLY A 234 -14.21 -10.84 -14.83
C GLY A 234 -13.34 -11.19 -13.63
N CYS A 235 -12.02 -11.12 -13.78
CA CYS A 235 -11.12 -11.36 -12.65
C CYS A 235 -11.17 -10.22 -11.63
N TYR A 236 -11.28 -8.96 -12.06
CA TYR A 236 -11.50 -7.84 -11.15
C TYR A 236 -12.73 -8.08 -10.27
N THR A 237 -13.86 -8.44 -10.84
CA THR A 237 -15.11 -8.70 -10.10
C THR A 237 -14.90 -9.79 -9.04
N LYS A 238 -14.25 -10.90 -9.41
CA LYS A 238 -13.93 -12.00 -8.50
C LYS A 238 -13.01 -11.56 -7.36
N LEU A 239 -11.92 -10.83 -7.67
CA LEU A 239 -10.98 -10.37 -6.67
C LEU A 239 -11.59 -9.32 -5.74
N ASN A 240 -12.46 -8.45 -6.27
CA ASN A 240 -13.16 -7.44 -5.49
C ASN A 240 -14.16 -8.10 -4.51
N LYS A 241 -14.88 -9.15 -4.91
CA LYS A 241 -15.73 -9.93 -4.00
C LYS A 241 -14.94 -10.55 -2.86
N ILE A 242 -13.76 -11.14 -3.15
CA ILE A 242 -12.85 -11.68 -2.13
C ILE A 242 -12.37 -10.58 -1.17
N TYR A 243 -12.01 -9.40 -1.69
CA TYR A 243 -11.56 -8.29 -0.85
C TYR A 243 -12.67 -7.73 0.03
N ASN A 244 -13.88 -7.61 -0.49
CA ASN A 244 -15.02 -7.07 0.24
C ASN A 244 -15.45 -7.97 1.42
N SER A 245 -15.09 -9.25 1.42
CA SER A 245 -15.31 -10.11 2.61
C SER A 245 -14.43 -9.74 3.82
N LEU A 246 -13.47 -8.79 3.67
CA LEU A 246 -12.68 -8.25 4.77
C LEU A 246 -13.28 -6.99 5.39
N VAL A 247 -14.16 -6.32 4.67
CA VAL A 247 -14.69 -4.99 4.96
C VAL A 247 -16.11 -5.05 5.43
#